data_000fc836b2d0583d21d75b7abe8b3471
#
_entry.id   000fc836b2d0583d21d75b7abe8b3471
#
_cell.length_a   1.000
_cell.length_b   1.000
_cell.length_c   1.000
_cell.angle_alpha   90.00
_cell.angle_beta   90.00
_cell.angle_gamma   90.00
#
_symmetry.space_group_name_H-M   'P 1'
#
loop_
_entity.id
_entity.type
_entity.pdbx_description
1 polymer ?
#
loop_
_entity_poly.entity_id
_entity_poly.type
_entity_poly.pdbx_seq_one_letter_code
_entity_poly.pdbx_strand_id
1 'polypeptide(L)'
;MTKYKLAKKREKKVSWIVLCCLGLCLIGAGVGIFYLKPQWLHMGSVEDKKVETTTPKKVEKKEEKPKTDLPQVSSKDWNLVLVNRDNKLAELNPQLVDVEEIKVDSRIAEQTKQFLVAARAVAPEESLISGYRSVEEQTEVYNERVAQLEATGLPHEEAERQAQTQVQVPGASEHQTGLAIDMSAPNGLSEEVVQQIIVLAPQYGFVLRYPEGKNAITGVDYENWHFRYVGVENAQYMVKHQLVLEEYIQKLKEAGL
;
A
#
# COMPACT_ATOMS: atom_id res chain seq x y z
N MET A 1 -49.13 -5.40 16.10
CA MET A 1 -48.57 -4.13 15.55
C MET A 1 -47.14 -3.87 16.02
N THR A 2 -46.22 -4.85 15.99
CA THR A 2 -44.89 -4.68 16.63
C THR A 2 -43.73 -5.24 15.78
N LYS A 3 -43.93 -5.52 14.50
CA LYS A 3 -42.88 -6.08 13.62
C LYS A 3 -42.33 -5.10 12.55
N TYR A 4 -42.87 -3.90 12.44
CA TYR A 4 -42.46 -2.94 11.37
C TYR A 4 -41.45 -1.86 11.83
N LYS A 5 -41.03 -1.81 13.07
CA LYS A 5 -40.12 -0.76 13.59
C LYS A 5 -38.64 -1.13 13.58
N LEU A 6 -38.27 -2.38 13.32
CA LEU A 6 -36.86 -2.83 13.36
C LEU A 6 -36.15 -2.81 12.00
N ALA A 7 -36.91 -2.79 10.90
CA ALA A 7 -36.33 -2.76 9.55
C ALA A 7 -35.80 -1.35 9.13
N LYS A 8 -36.34 -0.29 9.71
CA LYS A 8 -36.03 1.09 9.29
C LYS A 8 -34.72 1.68 9.88
N LYS A 9 -34.07 0.96 10.80
CA LYS A 9 -32.84 1.43 11.47
C LYS A 9 -31.54 0.95 10.79
N ARG A 10 -31.65 -0.01 9.84
CA ARG A 10 -30.50 -0.57 9.13
C ARG A 10 -30.14 0.20 7.85
N GLU A 11 -31.09 0.84 7.21
CA GLU A 11 -30.87 1.55 5.92
C GLU A 11 -30.11 2.88 6.05
N LYS A 12 -29.99 3.45 7.27
CA LYS A 12 -29.32 4.75 7.46
C LYS A 12 -27.81 4.67 7.65
N LYS A 13 -27.21 3.49 7.92
CA LYS A 13 -25.78 3.37 8.14
C LYS A 13 -24.94 3.20 6.87
N VAL A 14 -25.51 2.77 5.74
CA VAL A 14 -24.78 2.49 4.49
C VAL A 14 -24.61 3.75 3.64
N SER A 15 -25.46 4.77 3.80
CA SER A 15 -25.49 5.95 2.91
C SER A 15 -24.39 7.00 3.20
N TRP A 16 -23.57 6.87 4.22
CA TRP A 16 -22.60 7.90 4.59
C TRP A 16 -21.18 7.67 4.07
N ILE A 17 -20.84 6.46 3.65
CA ILE A 17 -19.50 6.12 3.14
C ILE A 17 -19.24 6.72 1.75
N VAL A 18 -20.27 7.10 1.02
CA VAL A 18 -20.18 7.53 -0.40
C VAL A 18 -19.98 9.05 -0.58
N LEU A 19 -20.15 9.86 0.48
CA LEU A 19 -20.16 11.34 0.31
C LEU A 19 -18.78 12.00 0.43
N CYS A 20 -17.73 11.32 0.86
CA CYS A 20 -16.40 11.92 1.05
C CYS A 20 -15.50 11.95 -0.19
N CYS A 21 -15.91 11.39 -1.34
CA CYS A 21 -15.05 11.29 -2.53
C CYS A 21 -15.30 12.37 -3.60
N LEU A 22 -16.08 13.41 -3.36
CA LEU A 22 -16.36 14.47 -4.35
C LEU A 22 -15.88 15.83 -3.86
N GLY A 23 -14.59 16.08 -3.95
CA GLY A 23 -14.08 17.44 -3.77
C GLY A 23 -12.59 17.55 -3.97
N LEU A 24 -12.19 18.28 -4.98
CA LEU A 24 -10.87 18.84 -5.28
C LEU A 24 -10.06 18.15 -6.38
N CYS A 25 -10.41 18.47 -7.60
CA CYS A 25 -9.46 18.66 -8.69
C CYS A 25 -9.58 20.08 -9.19
N LEU A 26 -8.55 20.93 -9.03
CA LEU A 26 -8.11 21.95 -9.98
C LEU A 26 -6.92 22.79 -9.46
N ILE A 27 -5.98 23.09 -10.42
CA ILE A 27 -4.92 24.14 -10.39
C ILE A 27 -3.59 23.67 -9.76
N GLY A 28 -2.43 23.72 -10.43
CA GLY A 28 -1.94 24.60 -11.44
C GLY A 28 -0.51 24.23 -11.89
N ALA A 29 -0.22 24.58 -13.12
CA ALA A 29 1.06 24.41 -13.79
C ALA A 29 2.07 25.50 -13.40
N GLY A 30 3.36 25.17 -13.39
CA GLY A 30 4.46 26.16 -13.22
C GLY A 30 5.85 25.57 -13.43
N VAL A 31 6.39 25.83 -14.57
CA VAL A 31 7.71 25.71 -15.21
C VAL A 31 8.91 26.04 -14.31
N GLY A 32 10.01 25.31 -14.49
CA GLY A 32 11.33 25.70 -14.02
C GLY A 32 12.44 24.73 -14.42
N ILE A 33 13.00 24.95 -15.63
CA ILE A 33 14.20 24.24 -16.14
C ILE A 33 15.45 24.94 -15.59
N PHE A 34 16.38 24.18 -15.00
CA PHE A 34 17.78 24.61 -14.89
C PHE A 34 18.74 23.47 -15.23
N TYR A 35 19.42 23.65 -16.35
CA TYR A 35 20.60 22.89 -16.75
C TYR A 35 21.84 23.42 -16.07
N LEU A 36 22.65 22.57 -15.48
CA LEU A 36 24.08 22.86 -15.22
C LEU A 36 24.91 21.59 -15.50
N LYS A 37 25.77 21.69 -16.53
CA LYS A 37 26.88 20.77 -16.77
C LYS A 37 28.08 21.17 -15.92
N PRO A 38 28.95 20.28 -15.50
CA PRO A 38 30.37 20.58 -15.43
C PRO A 38 31.23 19.68 -16.32
N GLN A 39 32.12 20.32 -17.07
CA GLN A 39 33.27 19.75 -17.75
C GLN A 39 34.38 19.45 -16.73
N TRP A 40 35.07 18.34 -16.90
CA TRP A 40 36.49 18.21 -16.54
C TRP A 40 37.17 17.29 -17.53
N LEU A 41 37.97 17.87 -18.42
CA LEU A 41 39.06 17.25 -19.16
C LEU A 41 40.37 17.64 -18.46
N HIS A 42 41.23 16.69 -18.16
CA HIS A 42 42.67 16.88 -18.19
C HIS A 42 43.36 15.54 -18.51
N MET A 43 44.09 15.59 -19.62
CA MET A 43 45.06 14.62 -20.09
C MET A 43 46.35 14.72 -19.28
N GLY A 44 46.97 13.59 -19.02
CA GLY A 44 48.35 13.50 -18.55
C GLY A 44 48.98 12.21 -19.03
N SER A 45 50.12 12.35 -19.69
CA SER A 45 50.83 11.46 -20.55
C SER A 45 51.56 10.28 -19.90
N VAL A 46 51.77 9.27 -20.73
CA VAL A 46 52.45 7.97 -20.66
C VAL A 46 53.91 8.08 -20.20
N GLU A 47 54.32 7.09 -19.37
CA GLU A 47 55.71 6.56 -19.36
C GLU A 47 55.70 5.03 -19.20
N ASP A 48 56.33 4.38 -20.15
CA ASP A 48 56.56 2.95 -20.21
C ASP A 48 57.57 2.46 -19.19
N LYS A 49 57.24 1.37 -18.44
CA LYS A 49 58.25 0.47 -17.83
C LYS A 49 57.86 -0.98 -17.98
N LYS A 50 58.88 -1.72 -18.45
CA LYS A 50 59.00 -3.07 -18.92
C LYS A 50 58.55 -4.13 -17.93
N VAL A 51 57.83 -5.13 -18.42
CA VAL A 51 57.18 -6.25 -17.77
C VAL A 51 58.20 -7.36 -17.46
N GLU A 52 58.15 -7.90 -16.26
CA GLU A 52 58.59 -9.24 -15.92
C GLU A 52 57.39 -10.15 -15.67
N THR A 53 57.36 -11.24 -16.40
CA THR A 53 56.27 -12.24 -16.45
C THR A 53 56.39 -13.18 -15.25
N THR A 54 55.46 -13.10 -14.30
CA THR A 54 55.20 -14.19 -13.35
C THR A 54 53.75 -14.61 -13.44
N THR A 55 53.56 -15.91 -13.68
CA THR A 55 52.24 -16.59 -13.83
C THR A 55 51.34 -16.37 -12.61
N PRO A 56 50.11 -15.87 -12.72
CA PRO A 56 49.26 -15.69 -11.58
C PRO A 56 48.59 -17.00 -11.18
N LYS A 57 48.78 -17.39 -9.91
CA LYS A 57 47.93 -18.32 -9.19
C LYS A 57 46.49 -17.80 -9.25
N LYS A 58 45.57 -18.61 -9.76
CA LYS A 58 44.12 -18.35 -9.76
C LYS A 58 43.63 -18.22 -8.32
N VAL A 59 43.53 -17.00 -7.85
CA VAL A 59 42.82 -16.69 -6.61
C VAL A 59 41.35 -16.63 -7.00
N GLU A 60 40.56 -17.59 -6.54
CA GLU A 60 39.10 -17.50 -6.59
C GLU A 60 38.68 -16.31 -5.72
N LYS A 61 38.35 -15.23 -6.40
CA LYS A 61 37.73 -14.04 -5.80
C LYS A 61 36.31 -14.45 -5.41
N LYS A 62 36.12 -14.77 -4.14
CA LYS A 62 34.80 -14.88 -3.54
C LYS A 62 34.15 -13.52 -3.75
N GLU A 63 33.18 -13.43 -4.65
CA GLU A 63 32.38 -12.21 -4.84
C GLU A 63 31.67 -11.94 -3.50
N GLU A 64 32.14 -10.99 -2.74
CA GLU A 64 31.38 -10.43 -1.63
C GLU A 64 30.15 -9.76 -2.26
N LYS A 65 28.97 -10.35 -2.00
CA LYS A 65 27.68 -9.71 -2.33
C LYS A 65 27.72 -8.30 -1.72
N PRO A 66 27.33 -7.27 -2.46
CA PRO A 66 27.28 -5.91 -1.91
C PRO A 66 26.43 -5.93 -0.64
N LYS A 67 26.94 -5.34 0.43
CA LYS A 67 26.18 -5.16 1.68
C LYS A 67 24.99 -4.27 1.37
N THR A 68 23.83 -4.88 1.22
CA THR A 68 22.58 -4.14 1.05
C THR A 68 22.05 -3.79 2.45
N ASP A 69 21.36 -2.68 2.60
CA ASP A 69 20.64 -2.32 3.82
C ASP A 69 19.24 -2.94 3.88
N LEU A 70 18.93 -3.84 2.93
CA LEU A 70 17.69 -4.59 2.88
C LEU A 70 17.50 -5.44 4.15
N PRO A 71 16.31 -5.46 4.74
CA PRO A 71 15.93 -6.43 5.76
C PRO A 71 16.22 -7.87 5.29
N GLN A 72 16.69 -8.70 6.21
CA GLN A 72 16.99 -10.11 5.95
C GLN A 72 15.71 -10.95 6.04
N VAL A 73 14.81 -10.73 5.09
CA VAL A 73 13.49 -11.36 4.98
C VAL A 73 13.35 -11.99 3.61
N SER A 74 12.40 -12.91 3.44
CA SER A 74 12.10 -13.50 2.14
C SER A 74 10.96 -12.76 1.45
N SER A 75 11.07 -12.51 0.13
CA SER A 75 9.95 -12.01 -0.68
C SER A 75 8.72 -12.95 -0.66
N LYS A 76 8.84 -14.15 -0.07
CA LYS A 76 7.78 -15.14 0.10
C LYS A 76 7.21 -15.19 1.53
N ASP A 77 7.66 -14.32 2.41
CA ASP A 77 7.15 -14.27 3.78
C ASP A 77 5.65 -13.97 3.78
N TRP A 78 4.95 -14.53 4.75
CA TRP A 78 3.48 -14.49 4.84
C TRP A 78 2.92 -13.05 4.87
N ASN A 79 3.65 -12.10 5.43
CA ASN A 79 3.27 -10.68 5.52
C ASN A 79 3.63 -9.88 4.27
N LEU A 80 4.35 -10.48 3.32
CA LEU A 80 4.75 -9.87 2.05
C LEU A 80 4.00 -10.41 0.85
N VAL A 81 2.93 -11.19 1.07
CA VAL A 81 2.09 -11.67 -0.03
C VAL A 81 1.53 -10.49 -0.83
N LEU A 82 1.83 -10.44 -2.12
CA LEU A 82 1.35 -9.40 -3.03
C LEU A 82 0.01 -9.82 -3.64
N VAL A 83 -1.00 -9.00 -3.43
CA VAL A 83 -2.32 -9.16 -4.04
C VAL A 83 -2.67 -7.86 -4.76
N ASN A 84 -2.86 -7.93 -6.06
CA ASN A 84 -3.30 -6.84 -6.92
C ASN A 84 -3.86 -7.42 -8.22
N ARG A 85 -4.16 -6.60 -9.23
CA ARG A 85 -4.74 -7.05 -10.50
C ARG A 85 -3.87 -8.02 -11.27
N ASP A 86 -2.54 -7.88 -11.17
CA ASP A 86 -1.58 -8.74 -11.84
C ASP A 86 -1.26 -10.00 -11.02
N ASN A 87 -1.57 -9.97 -9.72
CA ASN A 87 -1.32 -11.05 -8.76
C ASN A 87 -2.63 -11.40 -8.03
N LYS A 88 -3.63 -11.84 -8.79
CA LYS A 88 -4.90 -12.30 -8.22
C LYS A 88 -4.72 -13.63 -7.50
N LEU A 89 -5.34 -13.74 -6.34
CA LEU A 89 -5.35 -14.95 -5.55
C LEU A 89 -6.77 -15.46 -5.33
N ALA A 90 -6.90 -16.76 -5.20
CA ALA A 90 -8.11 -17.38 -4.68
C ALA A 90 -8.30 -17.00 -3.21
N GLU A 91 -9.44 -17.37 -2.63
CA GLU A 91 -9.72 -17.16 -1.21
C GLU A 91 -8.63 -17.77 -0.32
N LEU A 92 -8.04 -16.95 0.56
CA LEU A 92 -6.89 -17.35 1.39
C LEU A 92 -7.28 -17.97 2.73
N ASN A 93 -8.50 -17.68 3.22
CA ASN A 93 -9.03 -18.18 4.49
C ASN A 93 -8.04 -18.01 5.67
N PRO A 94 -7.54 -16.79 5.98
CA PRO A 94 -6.65 -16.58 7.10
C PRO A 94 -7.34 -16.90 8.43
N GLN A 95 -6.56 -17.21 9.47
CA GLN A 95 -7.11 -17.33 10.81
C GLN A 95 -7.49 -15.95 11.34
N LEU A 96 -8.77 -15.67 11.41
CA LEU A 96 -9.31 -14.36 11.77
C LEU A 96 -9.59 -14.22 13.27
N VAL A 97 -9.37 -13.00 13.77
CA VAL A 97 -9.81 -12.56 15.10
C VAL A 97 -10.42 -11.17 15.01
N ASP A 98 -11.32 -10.87 15.94
CA ASP A 98 -11.94 -9.55 16.01
C ASP A 98 -10.99 -8.54 16.67
N VAL A 99 -10.88 -7.37 16.05
CA VAL A 99 -10.26 -6.18 16.62
C VAL A 99 -11.29 -5.07 16.49
N GLU A 100 -11.92 -4.71 17.59
CA GLU A 100 -13.12 -3.86 17.61
C GLU A 100 -14.20 -4.36 16.65
N GLU A 101 -14.60 -3.56 15.67
CA GLU A 101 -15.70 -3.87 14.75
C GLU A 101 -15.24 -4.63 13.48
N ILE A 102 -13.95 -4.88 13.32
CA ILE A 102 -13.38 -5.54 12.12
C ILE A 102 -12.72 -6.88 12.45
N LYS A 103 -12.52 -7.70 11.42
CA LYS A 103 -11.72 -8.92 11.51
C LYS A 103 -10.37 -8.71 10.81
N VAL A 104 -9.31 -9.24 11.44
CA VAL A 104 -7.97 -9.24 10.86
C VAL A 104 -7.32 -10.62 11.02
N ASP A 105 -6.25 -10.89 10.27
CA ASP A 105 -5.42 -12.05 10.52
C ASP A 105 -4.91 -12.03 11.97
N SER A 106 -5.02 -13.15 12.67
CA SER A 106 -4.69 -13.24 14.11
C SER A 106 -3.26 -12.83 14.43
N ARG A 107 -2.34 -12.95 13.45
CA ARG A 107 -0.93 -12.59 13.59
C ARG A 107 -0.68 -11.09 13.67
N ILE A 108 -1.62 -10.25 13.23
CA ILE A 108 -1.48 -8.78 13.23
C ILE A 108 -2.39 -8.09 14.23
N ALA A 109 -3.21 -8.84 14.97
CA ALA A 109 -4.25 -8.27 15.84
C ALA A 109 -3.68 -7.30 16.90
N GLU A 110 -2.56 -7.65 17.50
CA GLU A 110 -1.93 -6.81 18.53
C GLU A 110 -1.36 -5.52 17.92
N GLN A 111 -0.68 -5.62 16.77
CA GLN A 111 -0.14 -4.47 16.04
C GLN A 111 -1.25 -3.54 15.57
N THR A 112 -2.38 -4.11 15.13
CA THR A 112 -3.57 -3.33 14.74
C THR A 112 -4.11 -2.51 15.92
N LYS A 113 -4.25 -3.14 17.11
CA LYS A 113 -4.68 -2.44 18.33
C LYS A 113 -3.73 -1.32 18.72
N GLN A 114 -2.43 -1.60 18.71
CA GLN A 114 -1.41 -0.61 19.08
C GLN A 114 -1.38 0.55 18.09
N PHE A 115 -1.50 0.29 16.79
CA PHE A 115 -1.58 1.34 15.78
C PHE A 115 -2.83 2.20 15.95
N LEU A 116 -3.99 1.60 16.19
CA LEU A 116 -5.23 2.34 16.48
C LEU A 116 -5.10 3.23 17.72
N VAL A 117 -4.49 2.72 18.80
CA VAL A 117 -4.25 3.51 20.01
C VAL A 117 -3.35 4.73 19.72
N ALA A 118 -2.29 4.54 18.93
CA ALA A 118 -1.40 5.62 18.52
C ALA A 118 -2.11 6.64 17.60
N ALA A 119 -2.92 6.17 16.66
CA ALA A 119 -3.72 7.02 15.78
C ALA A 119 -4.74 7.85 16.58
N ARG A 120 -5.40 7.26 17.57
CA ARG A 120 -6.33 7.96 18.48
C ARG A 120 -5.65 8.98 19.39
N ALA A 121 -4.37 8.86 19.65
CA ALA A 121 -3.62 9.91 20.35
C ALA A 121 -3.47 11.18 19.51
N VAL A 122 -3.53 11.05 18.18
CA VAL A 122 -3.51 12.15 17.20
C VAL A 122 -4.93 12.61 16.86
N ALA A 123 -5.82 11.67 16.57
CA ALA A 123 -7.21 11.88 16.17
C ALA A 123 -8.13 10.99 17.03
N PRO A 124 -8.68 11.49 18.15
CA PRO A 124 -9.47 10.67 19.10
C PRO A 124 -10.70 9.97 18.50
N GLU A 125 -11.22 10.47 17.38
CA GLU A 125 -12.38 9.91 16.67
C GLU A 125 -11.98 8.83 15.64
N GLU A 126 -10.68 8.52 15.48
CA GLU A 126 -10.20 7.51 14.54
C GLU A 126 -10.74 6.13 14.89
N SER A 127 -11.18 5.40 13.88
CA SER A 127 -11.78 4.09 14.03
C SER A 127 -11.43 3.16 12.87
N LEU A 128 -11.46 1.86 13.15
CA LEU A 128 -11.33 0.83 12.15
C LEU A 128 -12.65 0.70 11.39
N ILE A 129 -12.59 0.81 10.07
CA ILE A 129 -13.77 0.81 9.19
C ILE A 129 -13.91 -0.52 8.46
N SER A 130 -12.80 -1.11 8.00
CA SER A 130 -12.77 -2.35 7.24
C SER A 130 -11.51 -3.14 7.57
N GLY A 131 -11.63 -4.46 7.61
CA GLY A 131 -10.51 -5.38 7.79
C GLY A 131 -10.58 -6.49 6.73
N TYR A 132 -10.59 -7.76 7.16
CA TYR A 132 -10.78 -8.87 6.25
C TYR A 132 -12.08 -8.75 5.46
N ARG A 133 -11.99 -9.07 4.18
CA ARG A 133 -13.11 -9.17 3.24
C ARG A 133 -12.87 -10.36 2.34
N SER A 134 -13.82 -11.29 2.29
CA SER A 134 -13.76 -12.44 1.38
C SER A 134 -13.82 -12.01 -0.09
N VAL A 135 -13.47 -12.90 -1.00
CA VAL A 135 -13.60 -12.67 -2.45
C VAL A 135 -15.07 -12.45 -2.84
N GLU A 136 -16.01 -13.12 -2.16
CA GLU A 136 -17.44 -12.94 -2.36
C GLU A 136 -17.89 -11.53 -1.94
N GLU A 137 -17.56 -11.09 -0.73
CA GLU A 137 -17.85 -9.72 -0.26
C GLU A 137 -17.18 -8.66 -1.11
N GLN A 138 -15.95 -8.91 -1.60
CA GLN A 138 -15.28 -8.02 -2.55
C GLN A 138 -16.04 -7.90 -3.87
N THR A 139 -16.66 -8.99 -4.32
CA THR A 139 -17.49 -9.00 -5.54
C THR A 139 -18.71 -8.09 -5.37
N GLU A 140 -19.36 -8.14 -4.21
CA GLU A 140 -20.48 -7.27 -3.90
C GLU A 140 -20.06 -5.80 -3.88
N VAL A 141 -18.97 -5.46 -3.19
CA VAL A 141 -18.44 -4.09 -3.11
C VAL A 141 -18.06 -3.55 -4.50
N TYR A 142 -17.41 -4.37 -5.33
CA TYR A 142 -17.03 -3.99 -6.68
C TYR A 142 -18.25 -3.72 -7.57
N ASN A 143 -19.21 -4.65 -7.58
CA ASN A 143 -20.44 -4.52 -8.36
C ASN A 143 -21.28 -3.32 -7.91
N GLU A 144 -21.36 -3.07 -6.59
CA GLU A 144 -22.03 -1.88 -6.06
C GLU A 144 -21.35 -0.60 -6.57
N ARG A 145 -20.03 -0.54 -6.61
CA ARG A 145 -19.29 0.62 -7.11
C ARG A 145 -19.53 0.85 -8.59
N VAL A 146 -19.53 -0.20 -9.41
CA VAL A 146 -19.86 -0.12 -10.84
C VAL A 146 -21.27 0.43 -11.03
N ALA A 147 -22.26 -0.14 -10.32
CA ALA A 147 -23.65 0.31 -10.41
C ALA A 147 -23.84 1.79 -9.98
N GLN A 148 -23.12 2.25 -8.96
CA GLN A 148 -23.14 3.66 -8.56
C GLN A 148 -22.62 4.58 -9.67
N LEU A 149 -21.55 4.17 -10.37
CA LEU A 149 -20.99 4.94 -11.48
C LEU A 149 -21.92 4.93 -12.69
N GLU A 150 -22.55 3.80 -13.02
CA GLU A 150 -23.60 3.71 -14.06
C GLU A 150 -24.77 4.63 -13.75
N ALA A 151 -25.18 4.72 -12.48
CA ALA A 151 -26.25 5.62 -12.06
C ALA A 151 -25.93 7.11 -12.26
N THR A 152 -24.66 7.47 -12.44
CA THR A 152 -24.26 8.83 -12.86
C THR A 152 -24.38 9.07 -14.36
N GLY A 153 -24.74 8.03 -15.14
CA GLY A 153 -24.88 8.09 -16.59
C GLY A 153 -23.67 7.59 -17.37
N LEU A 154 -22.68 6.98 -16.70
CA LEU A 154 -21.53 6.38 -17.37
C LEU A 154 -21.94 5.07 -18.08
N PRO A 155 -21.43 4.80 -19.31
CA PRO A 155 -21.53 3.48 -19.92
C PRO A 155 -20.84 2.42 -19.05
N HIS A 156 -21.35 1.17 -19.09
CA HIS A 156 -20.84 0.07 -18.26
C HIS A 156 -19.32 -0.09 -18.31
N GLU A 157 -18.73 -0.16 -19.50
CA GLU A 157 -17.27 -0.31 -19.65
C GLU A 157 -16.48 0.85 -19.03
N GLU A 158 -17.01 2.07 -19.09
CA GLU A 158 -16.38 3.23 -18.44
C GLU A 158 -16.53 3.19 -16.94
N ALA A 159 -17.72 2.78 -16.45
CA ALA A 159 -18.00 2.58 -15.04
C ALA A 159 -17.05 1.53 -14.43
N GLU A 160 -16.83 0.39 -15.12
CA GLU A 160 -15.85 -0.61 -14.68
C GLU A 160 -14.42 -0.07 -14.66
N ARG A 161 -13.97 0.65 -15.70
CA ARG A 161 -12.64 1.26 -15.72
C ARG A 161 -12.43 2.22 -14.56
N GLN A 162 -13.42 3.06 -14.29
CA GLN A 162 -13.36 4.01 -13.18
C GLN A 162 -13.48 3.30 -11.82
N ALA A 163 -14.34 2.29 -11.68
CA ALA A 163 -14.44 1.52 -10.46
C ALA A 163 -13.10 0.89 -10.07
N GLN A 164 -12.37 0.36 -11.04
CA GLN A 164 -11.06 -0.28 -10.82
C GLN A 164 -10.00 0.65 -10.25
N THR A 165 -10.05 1.96 -10.45
CA THR A 165 -9.08 2.88 -9.82
C THR A 165 -9.36 3.12 -8.33
N GLN A 166 -10.54 2.72 -7.84
CA GLN A 166 -11.05 3.01 -6.50
C GLN A 166 -11.34 1.76 -5.68
N VAL A 167 -11.69 0.66 -6.34
CA VAL A 167 -12.04 -0.62 -5.71
C VAL A 167 -11.40 -1.75 -6.51
N GLN A 168 -10.66 -2.59 -5.85
CA GLN A 168 -10.04 -3.74 -6.51
C GLN A 168 -11.08 -4.76 -6.98
N VAL A 169 -10.82 -5.35 -8.14
CA VAL A 169 -11.65 -6.46 -8.65
C VAL A 169 -11.54 -7.70 -7.72
N PRO A 170 -12.54 -8.60 -7.72
CA PRO A 170 -12.49 -9.82 -6.92
C PRO A 170 -11.20 -10.62 -7.14
N GLY A 171 -10.61 -11.08 -6.04
CA GLY A 171 -9.34 -11.79 -6.02
C GLY A 171 -8.10 -10.89 -6.06
N ALA A 172 -8.26 -9.57 -6.26
CA ALA A 172 -7.17 -8.59 -6.31
C ALA A 172 -7.11 -7.66 -5.10
N SER A 173 -8.02 -7.82 -4.13
CA SER A 173 -8.05 -6.98 -2.93
C SER A 173 -7.16 -7.53 -1.83
N GLU A 174 -6.34 -6.68 -1.20
CA GLU A 174 -5.52 -7.05 -0.04
C GLU A 174 -6.36 -7.39 1.21
N HIS A 175 -7.62 -6.95 1.28
CA HIS A 175 -8.52 -7.30 2.39
C HIS A 175 -8.74 -8.80 2.52
N GLN A 176 -8.65 -9.58 1.43
CA GLN A 176 -8.73 -11.06 1.49
C GLN A 176 -7.57 -11.72 2.22
N THR A 177 -6.48 -10.99 2.46
CA THR A 177 -5.34 -11.48 3.25
C THR A 177 -5.56 -11.36 4.75
N GLY A 178 -6.49 -10.50 5.19
CA GLY A 178 -6.61 -10.07 6.58
C GLY A 178 -5.47 -9.18 7.07
N LEU A 179 -4.56 -8.74 6.16
CA LEU A 179 -3.39 -7.90 6.47
C LEU A 179 -3.61 -6.42 6.13
N ALA A 180 -4.75 -6.06 5.55
CA ALA A 180 -5.11 -4.68 5.24
C ALA A 180 -6.23 -4.22 6.17
N ILE A 181 -6.16 -2.95 6.57
CA ILE A 181 -7.17 -2.26 7.36
C ILE A 181 -7.47 -0.90 6.75
N ASP A 182 -8.74 -0.51 6.79
CA ASP A 182 -9.15 0.86 6.52
C ASP A 182 -9.46 1.56 7.85
N MET A 183 -8.93 2.78 7.99
CA MET A 183 -9.13 3.62 9.17
C MET A 183 -9.67 4.99 8.77
N SER A 184 -10.63 5.53 9.50
CA SER A 184 -11.17 6.87 9.26
C SER A 184 -11.92 7.39 10.47
N ALA A 185 -12.06 8.71 10.55
CA ALA A 185 -12.96 9.36 11.49
C ALA A 185 -14.33 9.66 10.85
N PRO A 186 -15.44 9.76 11.62
CA PRO A 186 -16.80 9.93 11.10
C PRO A 186 -17.01 11.14 10.17
N ASN A 187 -16.25 12.21 10.39
CA ASN A 187 -16.32 13.44 9.60
C ASN A 187 -15.13 13.62 8.67
N GLY A 188 -14.33 12.55 8.49
CA GLY A 188 -13.02 12.61 7.84
C GLY A 188 -11.99 13.34 8.69
N LEU A 189 -10.75 13.33 8.25
CA LEU A 189 -9.63 14.04 8.86
C LEU A 189 -9.05 15.04 7.87
N SER A 190 -8.46 16.11 8.39
CA SER A 190 -7.64 16.97 7.52
C SER A 190 -6.39 16.22 7.04
N GLU A 191 -5.90 16.55 5.87
CA GLU A 191 -4.69 15.91 5.33
C GLU A 191 -3.50 16.02 6.28
N GLU A 192 -3.36 17.14 6.99
CA GLU A 192 -2.31 17.35 7.99
C GLU A 192 -2.39 16.31 9.14
N VAL A 193 -3.57 16.00 9.62
CA VAL A 193 -3.79 14.99 10.68
C VAL A 193 -3.53 13.58 10.12
N VAL A 194 -4.00 13.29 8.91
CA VAL A 194 -3.75 12.01 8.23
C VAL A 194 -2.25 11.77 8.07
N GLN A 195 -1.48 12.78 7.67
CA GLN A 195 -0.02 12.64 7.52
C GLN A 195 0.67 12.32 8.85
N GLN A 196 0.17 12.82 9.99
CA GLN A 196 0.70 12.44 11.30
C GLN A 196 0.45 10.95 11.60
N ILE A 197 -0.73 10.42 11.24
CA ILE A 197 -1.06 8.99 11.40
C ILE A 197 -0.18 8.13 10.47
N ILE A 198 0.00 8.54 9.21
CA ILE A 198 0.85 7.83 8.23
C ILE A 198 2.29 7.69 8.75
N VAL A 199 2.84 8.74 9.37
CA VAL A 199 4.21 8.72 9.93
C VAL A 199 4.34 7.75 11.11
N LEU A 200 3.26 7.47 11.85
CA LEU A 200 3.26 6.51 12.96
C LEU A 200 3.20 5.05 12.46
N ALA A 201 2.53 4.79 11.35
CA ALA A 201 2.19 3.45 10.87
C ALA A 201 3.40 2.48 10.80
N PRO A 202 4.62 2.88 10.32
CA PRO A 202 5.76 1.98 10.23
C PRO A 202 6.27 1.44 11.57
N GLN A 203 6.02 2.14 12.68
CA GLN A 203 6.39 1.70 14.02
C GLN A 203 5.60 0.46 14.46
N TYR A 204 4.43 0.26 13.86
CA TYR A 204 3.52 -0.86 14.11
C TYR A 204 3.51 -1.88 12.96
N GLY A 205 4.39 -1.71 11.98
CA GLY A 205 4.52 -2.61 10.84
C GLY A 205 3.54 -2.36 9.69
N PHE A 206 2.86 -1.23 9.70
CA PHE A 206 1.95 -0.82 8.62
C PHE A 206 2.60 0.19 7.67
N VAL A 207 2.16 0.20 6.43
CA VAL A 207 2.48 1.23 5.44
C VAL A 207 1.20 1.77 4.83
N LEU A 208 1.20 3.04 4.45
CA LEU A 208 0.17 3.57 3.54
C LEU A 208 0.34 2.84 2.20
N ARG A 209 -0.68 2.09 1.82
CA ARG A 209 -0.58 1.16 0.68
C ARG A 209 -0.60 1.84 -0.68
N TYR A 210 -1.41 2.87 -0.80
CA TYR A 210 -1.67 3.59 -2.05
C TYR A 210 -1.31 5.07 -1.89
N PRO A 211 0.00 5.40 -1.78
CA PRO A 211 0.43 6.78 -1.61
C PRO A 211 0.29 7.58 -2.90
N GLU A 212 0.24 8.90 -2.77
CA GLU A 212 0.14 9.82 -3.90
C GLU A 212 1.29 9.61 -4.90
N GLY A 213 0.97 9.67 -6.20
CA GLY A 213 1.94 9.53 -7.29
C GLY A 213 2.41 8.11 -7.59
N LYS A 214 1.86 7.09 -6.93
CA LYS A 214 2.22 5.66 -7.16
C LYS A 214 1.14 4.85 -7.90
N ASN A 215 0.06 5.47 -8.34
CA ASN A 215 -1.05 4.79 -9.03
C ASN A 215 -0.63 4.07 -10.33
N ALA A 216 0.40 4.56 -11.03
CA ALA A 216 0.95 3.88 -12.20
C ALA A 216 1.57 2.49 -11.86
N ILE A 217 1.97 2.26 -10.60
CA ILE A 217 2.56 1.01 -10.13
C ILE A 217 1.51 0.17 -9.42
N THR A 218 0.75 0.79 -8.51
CA THR A 218 -0.23 0.08 -7.68
C THR A 218 -1.54 -0.21 -8.41
N GLY A 219 -1.85 0.59 -9.44
CA GLY A 219 -3.12 0.55 -10.17
C GLY A 219 -4.31 1.15 -9.40
N VAL A 220 -4.08 1.75 -8.23
CA VAL A 220 -5.10 2.36 -7.37
C VAL A 220 -4.76 3.83 -7.15
N ASP A 221 -5.77 4.68 -7.07
CA ASP A 221 -5.62 6.08 -6.75
C ASP A 221 -5.18 6.27 -5.28
N TYR A 222 -4.85 7.50 -4.90
CA TYR A 222 -4.47 7.80 -3.52
C TYR A 222 -5.58 7.45 -2.53
N GLU A 223 -5.23 6.64 -1.53
CA GLU A 223 -6.13 6.25 -0.44
C GLU A 223 -5.45 6.51 0.90
N ASN A 224 -5.80 7.58 1.57
CA ASN A 224 -5.19 7.98 2.83
C ASN A 224 -5.69 7.20 4.06
N TRP A 225 -6.60 6.26 3.86
CA TRP A 225 -7.22 5.41 4.87
C TRP A 225 -6.75 3.96 4.84
N HIS A 226 -6.16 3.49 3.74
CA HIS A 226 -5.84 2.09 3.53
C HIS A 226 -4.40 1.78 3.96
N PHE A 227 -4.26 1.02 5.03
CA PHE A 227 -2.98 0.60 5.59
C PHE A 227 -2.76 -0.89 5.42
N ARG A 228 -1.56 -1.27 4.96
CA ARG A 228 -1.13 -2.65 4.77
C ARG A 228 -0.06 -3.02 5.78
N TYR A 229 -0.29 -4.14 6.52
CA TYR A 229 0.73 -4.72 7.38
C TYR A 229 1.78 -5.48 6.57
N VAL A 230 3.04 -5.18 6.82
CA VAL A 230 4.21 -5.82 6.18
C VAL A 230 5.28 -6.21 7.20
N GLY A 231 5.07 -5.89 8.50
CA GLY A 231 6.07 -6.05 9.56
C GLY A 231 6.95 -4.81 9.73
N VAL A 232 7.44 -4.59 10.95
CA VAL A 232 8.08 -3.32 11.34
C VAL A 232 9.32 -3.01 10.51
N GLU A 233 10.24 -3.97 10.37
CA GLU A 233 11.49 -3.76 9.62
C GLU A 233 11.21 -3.44 8.14
N ASN A 234 10.27 -4.18 7.53
CA ASN A 234 9.85 -3.96 6.14
C ASN A 234 9.18 -2.60 5.97
N ALA A 235 8.27 -2.24 6.88
CA ALA A 235 7.56 -0.97 6.82
C ALA A 235 8.51 0.23 6.93
N GLN A 236 9.44 0.19 7.87
CA GLN A 236 10.45 1.23 8.04
C GLN A 236 11.38 1.34 6.83
N TYR A 237 11.80 0.21 6.25
CA TYR A 237 12.60 0.20 5.03
C TYR A 237 11.83 0.80 3.84
N MET A 238 10.59 0.34 3.62
CA MET A 238 9.74 0.83 2.52
C MET A 238 9.52 2.33 2.61
N VAL A 239 9.19 2.85 3.78
CA VAL A 239 8.97 4.30 3.99
C VAL A 239 10.27 5.09 3.79
N LYS A 240 11.39 4.64 4.36
CA LYS A 240 12.71 5.27 4.20
C LYS A 240 13.11 5.40 2.73
N HIS A 241 12.78 4.41 1.90
CA HIS A 241 13.14 4.36 0.49
C HIS A 241 12.00 4.74 -0.45
N GLN A 242 10.85 5.20 0.08
CA GLN A 242 9.66 5.62 -0.68
C GLN A 242 9.14 4.53 -1.63
N LEU A 243 9.17 3.26 -1.19
CA LEU A 243 8.75 2.10 -1.96
C LEU A 243 7.31 1.72 -1.65
N VAL A 244 6.53 1.36 -2.67
CA VAL A 244 5.32 0.57 -2.52
C VAL A 244 5.64 -0.92 -2.49
N LEU A 245 4.67 -1.76 -2.12
CA LEU A 245 4.90 -3.18 -1.90
C LEU A 245 5.42 -3.90 -3.16
N GLU A 246 4.93 -3.52 -4.33
CA GLU A 246 5.40 -4.03 -5.62
C GLU A 246 6.91 -3.81 -5.82
N GLU A 247 7.36 -2.58 -5.61
CA GLU A 247 8.77 -2.19 -5.75
C GLU A 247 9.64 -2.89 -4.70
N TYR A 248 9.14 -3.00 -3.48
CA TYR A 248 9.87 -3.64 -2.39
C TYR A 248 10.07 -5.13 -2.63
N ILE A 249 9.01 -5.86 -3.01
CA ILE A 249 9.09 -7.29 -3.35
C ILE A 249 10.03 -7.52 -4.54
N GLN A 250 9.97 -6.67 -5.56
CA GLN A 250 10.89 -6.76 -6.70
C GLN A 250 12.34 -6.61 -6.24
N LYS A 251 12.62 -5.63 -5.37
CA LYS A 251 13.96 -5.38 -4.82
C LYS A 251 14.48 -6.57 -3.98
N LEU A 252 13.62 -7.21 -3.20
CA LEU A 252 13.96 -8.44 -2.45
C LEU A 252 14.33 -9.59 -3.42
N LYS A 253 13.53 -9.81 -4.45
CA LYS A 253 13.79 -10.84 -5.48
C LYS A 253 15.12 -10.60 -6.20
N GLU A 254 15.44 -9.37 -6.55
CA GLU A 254 16.71 -8.99 -7.19
C GLU A 254 17.92 -9.24 -6.27
N ALA A 255 17.72 -9.10 -4.97
CA ALA A 255 18.74 -9.44 -3.96
C ALA A 255 18.85 -10.95 -3.66
N GLY A 256 17.91 -11.77 -4.19
CA GLY A 256 17.85 -13.21 -3.93
C GLY A 256 17.29 -13.56 -2.56
N LEU A 257 16.40 -12.72 -2.03
CA LEU A 257 15.70 -12.85 -0.75
C LEU A 257 14.25 -13.28 -0.93
#